data_e6d43137bc760b46e7544daf5c19af45
#
_entry.id   e6d43137bc760b46e7544daf5c19af45
#
_cell.length_a   1.000
_cell.length_b   1.000
_cell.length_c   1.000
_cell.angle_alpha   90.00
_cell.angle_beta   90.00
_cell.angle_gamma   90.00
#
_symmetry.space_group_name_H-M   'P 1'
#
loop_
_entity.id
_entity.type
_entity.pdbx_description
1 polymer ?
#
loop_
_entity_poly.entity_id
_entity_poly.type
_entity_poly.pdbx_seq_one_letter_code
_entity_poly.pdbx_strand_id
1 'polypeptide(L)'
;MPPYFSVITPSYNQGEYIGACLQSVRDQEDPDFEHLVLDNCSTDSTEAEVAKFPKAIFVCEPDRGQSDAVNKGFRMATGEIICWLNSDDAYPRGVFRRLRDYFSDPRCEVVFGDVDQVAYDGSATQRAAACYEQREDLVRWWSSRARLHQPAVFFRRSLRDKVGFLREDLHFAMDYEYWWRMSAAAPFSYRPEILAVQHRQPESKTVKAWQSVYEEREKIFSRYYGLIDGGDPRGLEREKRKAMASRYLTEAFCAAPDGAALSLLLRSFRSWPPGMLDLRWLGVIRRLVSGSRTPAGLLER
;
A
#
# COMPACT_ATOMS: atom_id res chain seq x y z
N MET A 1 14.83 -26.81 9.47
CA MET A 1 13.71 -26.68 8.51
C MET A 1 13.62 -25.20 8.14
N PRO A 2 13.19 -24.83 6.94
CA PRO A 2 12.94 -23.44 6.62
C PRO A 2 11.85 -22.89 7.57
N PRO A 3 11.88 -21.58 7.89
CA PRO A 3 10.85 -20.97 8.73
C PRO A 3 9.49 -20.97 8.02
N TYR A 4 8.41 -20.76 8.78
CA TYR A 4 7.09 -20.65 8.17
C TYR A 4 6.86 -19.27 7.55
N PHE A 5 7.33 -18.19 8.19
CA PHE A 5 7.19 -16.82 7.71
C PHE A 5 8.54 -16.24 7.30
N SER A 6 8.56 -15.52 6.16
CA SER A 6 9.64 -14.61 5.80
C SER A 6 9.10 -13.18 5.84
N VAL A 7 9.56 -12.39 6.81
CA VAL A 7 9.27 -10.96 6.88
C VAL A 7 10.35 -10.22 6.12
N ILE A 8 9.96 -9.34 5.21
CA ILE A 8 10.86 -8.56 4.36
C ILE A 8 10.61 -7.08 4.64
N THR A 9 11.64 -6.40 5.13
CA THR A 9 11.60 -4.98 5.47
C THR A 9 12.64 -4.21 4.67
N PRO A 10 12.23 -3.46 3.64
CA PRO A 10 13.13 -2.52 2.95
C PRO A 10 13.40 -1.32 3.85
N SER A 11 14.64 -0.82 3.87
CA SER A 11 15.07 0.29 4.71
C SER A 11 16.01 1.23 3.97
N TYR A 12 15.82 2.54 4.20
CA TYR A 12 16.76 3.58 3.83
C TYR A 12 16.56 4.81 4.71
N ASN A 13 17.53 5.09 5.60
CA ASN A 13 17.47 6.17 6.59
C ASN A 13 16.17 6.14 7.42
N GLN A 14 15.90 4.99 8.05
CA GLN A 14 14.70 4.73 8.86
C GLN A 14 15.01 4.47 10.33
N GLY A 15 16.15 4.95 10.83
CA GLY A 15 16.58 4.73 12.22
C GLY A 15 15.57 5.17 13.27
N GLU A 16 14.74 6.16 12.98
CA GLU A 16 13.67 6.65 13.87
C GLU A 16 12.51 5.64 14.01
N TYR A 17 12.24 4.84 12.97
CA TYR A 17 11.03 3.99 12.88
C TYR A 17 11.32 2.51 13.01
N ILE A 18 12.43 2.05 12.43
CA ILE A 18 12.71 0.63 12.23
C ILE A 18 12.72 -0.19 13.52
N GLY A 19 13.09 0.43 14.65
CA GLY A 19 13.08 -0.22 15.95
C GLY A 19 11.70 -0.73 16.36
N ALA A 20 10.64 0.05 16.13
CA ALA A 20 9.26 -0.35 16.41
C ALA A 20 8.78 -1.47 15.49
N CYS A 21 9.14 -1.39 14.21
CA CYS A 21 8.87 -2.44 13.22
C CYS A 21 9.48 -3.78 13.66
N LEU A 22 10.79 -3.81 13.94
CA LEU A 22 11.52 -5.00 14.38
C LEU A 22 10.97 -5.57 15.68
N GLN A 23 10.62 -4.68 16.63
CA GLN A 23 9.99 -5.06 17.89
C GLN A 23 8.66 -5.77 17.66
N SER A 24 7.82 -5.25 16.77
CA SER A 24 6.50 -5.81 16.46
C SER A 24 6.57 -7.22 15.88
N VAL A 25 7.60 -7.50 15.08
CA VAL A 25 7.87 -8.83 14.53
C VAL A 25 8.45 -9.77 15.59
N ARG A 26 9.39 -9.28 16.41
CA ARG A 26 9.97 -10.07 17.52
C ARG A 26 8.91 -10.50 18.53
N ASP A 27 7.92 -9.65 18.78
CA ASP A 27 6.87 -9.88 19.78
C ASP A 27 5.72 -10.77 19.28
N GLN A 28 5.85 -11.34 18.07
CA GLN A 28 4.89 -12.35 17.61
C GLN A 28 5.02 -13.63 18.43
N GLU A 29 3.89 -14.24 18.79
CA GLU A 29 3.82 -15.45 19.62
C GLU A 29 4.32 -16.70 18.86
N ASP A 30 4.37 -16.67 17.56
CA ASP A 30 4.91 -17.72 16.69
C ASP A 30 6.38 -17.43 16.38
N PRO A 31 7.33 -18.22 16.88
CA PRO A 31 8.76 -17.96 16.70
C PRO A 31 9.32 -18.46 15.36
N ASP A 32 8.49 -19.08 14.53
CA ASP A 32 8.91 -19.77 13.29
C ASP A 32 8.95 -18.79 12.11
N PHE A 33 9.81 -17.79 12.21
CA PHE A 33 10.03 -16.77 11.20
C PHE A 33 11.50 -16.41 11.00
N GLU A 34 11.82 -15.89 9.82
CA GLU A 34 12.99 -15.08 9.54
C GLU A 34 12.59 -13.63 9.27
N HIS A 35 13.42 -12.68 9.67
CA HIS A 35 13.21 -11.26 9.38
C HIS A 35 14.39 -10.71 8.60
N LEU A 36 14.16 -10.41 7.32
CA LEU A 36 15.13 -9.90 6.37
C LEU A 36 15.00 -8.37 6.30
N VAL A 37 16.02 -7.66 6.73
CA VAL A 37 16.11 -6.20 6.63
C VAL A 37 17.06 -5.86 5.49
N LEU A 38 16.53 -5.27 4.42
CA LEU A 38 17.27 -4.90 3.20
C LEU A 38 17.54 -3.41 3.23
N ASP A 39 18.73 -3.01 3.60
CA ASP A 39 19.11 -1.63 3.82
C ASP A 39 19.95 -1.09 2.65
N ASN A 40 19.54 0.05 2.11
CA ASN A 40 20.25 0.76 1.04
C ASN A 40 21.41 1.61 1.57
N CYS A 41 22.30 1.03 2.38
CA CYS A 41 23.46 1.69 2.96
C CYS A 41 23.09 3.00 3.70
N SER A 42 22.18 2.91 4.65
CA SER A 42 21.76 4.03 5.49
C SER A 42 22.94 4.71 6.20
N THR A 43 22.84 6.01 6.38
CA THR A 43 23.87 6.83 7.03
C THR A 43 23.41 7.41 8.39
N ASP A 44 22.19 7.11 8.79
CA ASP A 44 21.59 7.49 10.06
C ASP A 44 21.78 6.38 11.13
N SER A 45 20.93 6.36 12.15
CA SER A 45 20.98 5.35 13.22
C SER A 45 20.39 3.97 12.84
N THR A 46 19.99 3.74 11.59
CA THR A 46 19.30 2.50 11.15
C THR A 46 20.08 1.24 11.55
N GLU A 47 21.37 1.15 11.22
CA GLU A 47 22.20 -0.01 11.54
C GLU A 47 22.27 -0.25 13.07
N ALA A 48 22.46 0.82 13.85
CA ALA A 48 22.53 0.74 15.30
C ALA A 48 21.19 0.28 15.91
N GLU A 49 20.06 0.66 15.34
CA GLU A 49 18.75 0.19 15.76
C GLU A 49 18.56 -1.30 15.43
N VAL A 50 18.92 -1.74 14.21
CA VAL A 50 18.81 -3.14 13.81
C VAL A 50 19.70 -4.05 14.68
N ALA A 51 20.89 -3.59 15.05
CA ALA A 51 21.81 -4.35 15.90
C ALA A 51 21.24 -4.75 17.27
N LYS A 52 20.18 -4.09 17.75
CA LYS A 52 19.46 -4.45 18.98
C LYS A 52 18.60 -5.72 18.79
N PHE A 53 18.44 -6.21 17.57
CA PHE A 53 17.62 -7.36 17.20
C PHE A 53 18.47 -8.46 16.53
N PRO A 54 19.24 -9.25 17.29
CA PRO A 54 20.23 -10.18 16.74
C PRO A 54 19.66 -11.34 15.92
N LYS A 55 18.32 -11.52 15.93
CA LYS A 55 17.64 -12.50 15.06
C LYS A 55 17.25 -11.92 13.70
N ALA A 56 17.31 -10.59 13.53
CA ALA A 56 17.10 -9.98 12.22
C ALA A 56 18.33 -10.20 11.33
N ILE A 57 18.09 -10.57 10.10
CA ILE A 57 19.11 -10.73 9.08
C ILE A 57 19.26 -9.40 8.37
N PHE A 58 20.31 -8.66 8.72
CA PHE A 58 20.60 -7.33 8.16
C PHE A 58 21.49 -7.45 6.94
N VAL A 59 21.02 -6.93 5.81
CA VAL A 59 21.76 -6.88 4.54
C VAL A 59 21.89 -5.44 4.10
N CYS A 60 23.09 -4.89 4.21
CA CYS A 60 23.40 -3.53 3.80
C CYS A 60 24.11 -3.56 2.45
N GLU A 61 23.41 -3.19 1.39
CA GLU A 61 23.95 -3.09 0.04
C GLU A 61 23.13 -2.10 -0.81
N PRO A 62 23.76 -1.38 -1.75
CA PRO A 62 23.05 -0.42 -2.60
C PRO A 62 21.88 -1.06 -3.37
N ASP A 63 20.78 -0.34 -3.47
CA ASP A 63 19.63 -0.72 -4.28
C ASP A 63 19.19 0.40 -5.24
N ARG A 64 18.33 0.07 -6.18
CA ARG A 64 17.74 0.97 -7.17
C ARG A 64 16.38 1.50 -6.74
N GLY A 65 16.05 1.40 -5.47
CA GLY A 65 14.78 1.80 -4.86
C GLY A 65 14.03 0.64 -4.21
N GLN A 66 12.93 0.96 -3.55
CA GLN A 66 12.19 0.04 -2.70
C GLN A 66 11.83 -1.29 -3.38
N SER A 67 11.47 -1.27 -4.67
CA SER A 67 11.14 -2.49 -5.42
C SER A 67 12.35 -3.43 -5.53
N ASP A 68 13.55 -2.90 -5.75
CA ASP A 68 14.78 -3.70 -5.80
C ASP A 68 15.13 -4.27 -4.43
N ALA A 69 15.03 -3.46 -3.36
CA ALA A 69 15.22 -3.93 -1.98
C ALA A 69 14.26 -5.09 -1.65
N VAL A 70 12.96 -4.94 -1.91
CA VAL A 70 11.97 -6.00 -1.67
C VAL A 70 12.26 -7.22 -2.53
N ASN A 71 12.66 -7.06 -3.79
CA ASN A 71 13.02 -8.15 -4.68
C ASN A 71 14.24 -8.93 -4.17
N LYS A 72 15.24 -8.26 -3.58
CA LYS A 72 16.34 -8.94 -2.90
C LYS A 72 15.83 -9.81 -1.75
N GLY A 73 14.95 -9.24 -0.90
CA GLY A 73 14.29 -10.00 0.15
C GLY A 73 13.47 -11.18 -0.40
N PHE A 74 12.72 -11.00 -1.48
CA PHE A 74 11.98 -12.09 -2.14
C PHE A 74 12.90 -13.22 -2.61
N ARG A 75 14.10 -12.93 -3.10
CA ARG A 75 15.08 -13.97 -3.52
C ARG A 75 15.65 -14.73 -2.32
N MET A 76 15.85 -14.05 -1.21
CA MET A 76 16.41 -14.63 0.01
C MET A 76 15.38 -15.41 0.83
N ALA A 77 14.11 -15.04 0.74
CA ALA A 77 13.03 -15.61 1.54
C ALA A 77 12.90 -17.12 1.34
N THR A 78 12.98 -17.86 2.45
CA THR A 78 12.88 -19.33 2.48
C THR A 78 11.57 -19.81 3.10
N GLY A 79 10.86 -18.94 3.81
CA GLY A 79 9.57 -19.23 4.46
C GLY A 79 8.46 -19.56 3.47
N GLU A 80 7.44 -20.25 3.96
CA GLU A 80 6.27 -20.62 3.17
C GLU A 80 5.41 -19.39 2.86
N ILE A 81 5.28 -18.48 3.84
CA ILE A 81 4.45 -17.27 3.76
C ILE A 81 5.34 -16.03 3.72
N ILE A 82 5.10 -15.18 2.73
CA ILE A 82 5.78 -13.90 2.57
C ILE A 82 4.96 -12.80 3.27
N CYS A 83 5.65 -12.00 4.06
CA CYS A 83 5.15 -10.84 4.77
C CYS A 83 6.01 -9.63 4.37
N TRP A 84 5.48 -8.70 3.58
CA TRP A 84 6.17 -7.46 3.22
C TRP A 84 5.76 -6.34 4.17
N LEU A 85 6.66 -5.94 5.07
CA LEU A 85 6.44 -4.92 6.09
C LEU A 85 7.44 -3.78 5.89
N ASN A 86 6.96 -2.57 5.64
CA ASN A 86 7.84 -1.41 5.57
C ASN A 86 8.40 -1.06 6.96
N SER A 87 9.54 -0.40 6.99
CA SER A 87 10.27 -0.07 8.23
C SER A 87 9.54 0.90 9.18
N ASP A 88 8.51 1.58 8.68
CA ASP A 88 7.66 2.48 9.45
C ASP A 88 6.30 1.87 9.86
N ASP A 89 6.03 0.62 9.46
CA ASP A 89 4.81 -0.13 9.80
C ASP A 89 5.06 -1.19 10.88
N ALA A 90 4.00 -1.77 11.44
CA ALA A 90 4.11 -2.77 12.50
C ALA A 90 3.01 -3.84 12.39
N TYR A 91 3.26 -5.00 13.04
CA TYR A 91 2.24 -6.03 13.19
C TYR A 91 1.63 -6.01 14.60
N PRO A 92 0.30 -6.07 14.76
CA PRO A 92 -0.34 -6.36 16.04
C PRO A 92 0.09 -7.73 16.59
N ARG A 93 0.06 -7.90 17.90
CA ARG A 93 0.34 -9.20 18.51
C ARG A 93 -0.59 -10.29 18.01
N GLY A 94 -0.05 -11.49 17.83
CA GLY A 94 -0.79 -12.68 17.43
C GLY A 94 -1.20 -12.73 15.96
N VAL A 95 -0.68 -11.83 15.10
CA VAL A 95 -0.94 -11.87 13.66
C VAL A 95 -0.41 -13.17 13.05
N PHE A 96 0.80 -13.60 13.38
CA PHE A 96 1.37 -14.83 12.81
C PHE A 96 0.57 -16.08 13.17
N ARG A 97 0.07 -16.18 14.40
CA ARG A 97 -0.82 -17.29 14.78
C ARG A 97 -2.08 -17.32 13.91
N ARG A 98 -2.76 -16.16 13.74
CA ARG A 98 -3.94 -16.04 12.89
C ARG A 98 -3.63 -16.38 11.43
N LEU A 99 -2.51 -15.90 10.91
CA LEU A 99 -2.07 -16.23 9.55
C LEU A 99 -1.82 -17.71 9.38
N ARG A 100 -1.20 -18.39 10.35
CA ARG A 100 -1.01 -19.84 10.31
C ARG A 100 -2.34 -20.57 10.21
N ASP A 101 -3.34 -20.14 10.97
CA ASP A 101 -4.69 -20.71 10.92
C ASP A 101 -5.33 -20.49 9.53
N TYR A 102 -5.19 -19.29 8.95
CA TYR A 102 -5.76 -19.01 7.62
C TYR A 102 -5.07 -19.79 6.50
N PHE A 103 -3.75 -19.88 6.54
CA PHE A 103 -2.96 -20.63 5.56
C PHE A 103 -2.92 -22.14 5.81
N SER A 104 -3.58 -22.65 6.86
CA SER A 104 -3.76 -24.10 7.05
C SER A 104 -4.62 -24.73 5.92
N ASP A 105 -5.50 -23.94 5.29
CA ASP A 105 -6.15 -24.33 4.02
C ASP A 105 -5.13 -24.16 2.87
N PRO A 106 -4.70 -25.26 2.22
CA PRO A 106 -3.75 -25.19 1.11
C PRO A 106 -4.25 -24.43 -0.11
N ARG A 107 -5.56 -24.19 -0.21
CA ARG A 107 -6.17 -23.37 -1.28
C ARG A 107 -6.07 -21.87 -1.00
N CYS A 108 -5.74 -21.48 0.22
CA CYS A 108 -5.55 -20.09 0.58
C CYS A 108 -4.16 -19.62 0.11
N GLU A 109 -4.10 -18.84 -0.95
CA GLU A 109 -2.87 -18.33 -1.55
C GLU A 109 -2.54 -16.92 -1.08
N VAL A 110 -3.56 -16.09 -0.83
CA VAL A 110 -3.42 -14.69 -0.39
C VAL A 110 -4.42 -14.40 0.71
N VAL A 111 -3.95 -13.82 1.81
CA VAL A 111 -4.76 -13.26 2.89
C VAL A 111 -4.54 -11.76 2.92
N PHE A 112 -5.62 -10.99 3.09
CA PHE A 112 -5.53 -9.57 3.36
C PHE A 112 -6.54 -9.14 4.41
N GLY A 113 -6.25 -8.03 5.09
CA GLY A 113 -7.10 -7.52 6.15
C GLY A 113 -7.05 -6.01 6.29
N ASP A 114 -7.66 -5.52 7.37
CA ASP A 114 -7.70 -4.12 7.72
C ASP A 114 -6.39 -3.67 8.36
N VAL A 115 -6.21 -2.37 8.45
CA VAL A 115 -5.12 -1.77 9.21
C VAL A 115 -5.64 -0.76 10.22
N ASP A 116 -4.90 -0.58 11.31
CA ASP A 116 -4.98 0.63 12.11
C ASP A 116 -4.02 1.66 11.52
N GLN A 117 -4.56 2.81 11.11
CA GLN A 117 -3.76 3.95 10.68
C GLN A 117 -3.52 4.85 11.88
N VAL A 118 -2.25 5.02 12.21
CA VAL A 118 -1.81 5.83 13.36
C VAL A 118 -1.18 7.12 12.82
N ALA A 119 -1.65 8.27 13.30
CA ALA A 119 -1.01 9.55 13.01
C ALA A 119 0.41 9.55 13.55
N TYR A 120 1.33 10.23 12.83
CA TYR A 120 2.75 10.29 13.19
C TYR A 120 3.01 10.72 14.65
N ASP A 121 2.22 11.67 15.13
CA ASP A 121 2.32 12.18 16.52
C ASP A 121 1.57 11.31 17.54
N GLY A 122 1.02 10.18 17.12
CA GLY A 122 0.19 9.30 17.96
C GLY A 122 -1.16 9.88 18.37
N SER A 123 -1.53 11.07 17.89
CA SER A 123 -2.73 11.80 18.31
C SER A 123 -4.05 11.13 17.90
N ALA A 124 -4.01 10.30 16.88
CA ALA A 124 -5.19 9.63 16.35
C ALA A 124 -4.86 8.24 15.83
N THR A 125 -5.76 7.30 16.07
CA THR A 125 -5.76 5.97 15.45
C THR A 125 -7.11 5.74 14.80
N GLN A 126 -7.11 5.30 13.54
CA GLN A 126 -8.33 5.01 12.81
C GLN A 126 -8.21 3.67 12.11
N ARG A 127 -9.20 2.78 12.33
CA ARG A 127 -9.30 1.56 11.52
C ARG A 127 -9.63 1.92 10.08
N ALA A 128 -8.79 1.47 9.16
CA ALA A 128 -9.04 1.56 7.72
C ALA A 128 -9.37 0.16 7.20
N ALA A 129 -10.66 -0.04 6.87
CA ALA A 129 -11.12 -1.30 6.33
C ALA A 129 -10.57 -1.52 4.92
N ALA A 130 -10.06 -2.72 4.67
CA ALA A 130 -9.75 -3.16 3.32
C ALA A 130 -11.05 -3.38 2.52
N CYS A 131 -10.99 -3.21 1.22
CA CYS A 131 -12.11 -3.47 0.33
C CYS A 131 -11.59 -4.01 -1.00
N TYR A 132 -11.90 -5.25 -1.28
CA TYR A 132 -11.59 -5.94 -2.51
C TYR A 132 -12.40 -7.24 -2.53
N GLU A 133 -13.22 -7.44 -3.53
CA GLU A 133 -14.02 -8.65 -3.70
C GLU A 133 -13.56 -9.47 -4.90
N GLN A 134 -13.17 -8.77 -5.97
CA GLN A 134 -12.80 -9.38 -7.23
C GLN A 134 -11.79 -8.54 -7.99
N ARG A 135 -11.13 -9.15 -8.95
CA ARG A 135 -10.06 -8.55 -9.76
C ARG A 135 -10.48 -7.22 -10.42
N GLU A 136 -11.74 -7.13 -10.84
CA GLU A 136 -12.33 -5.95 -11.49
C GLU A 136 -12.35 -4.72 -10.56
N ASP A 137 -12.29 -4.93 -9.24
CA ASP A 137 -12.19 -3.81 -8.30
C ASP A 137 -10.88 -3.05 -8.42
N LEU A 138 -9.80 -3.72 -8.82
CA LEU A 138 -8.51 -3.05 -9.08
C LEU A 138 -8.62 -1.98 -10.18
N VAL A 139 -9.56 -2.14 -11.11
CA VAL A 139 -9.88 -1.10 -12.12
C VAL A 139 -10.30 0.20 -11.44
N ARG A 140 -10.98 0.10 -10.30
CA ARG A 140 -11.59 1.23 -9.59
C ARG A 140 -10.71 1.79 -8.48
N TRP A 141 -9.40 1.79 -8.69
CA TRP A 141 -8.39 2.22 -7.71
C TRP A 141 -8.58 3.65 -7.18
N TRP A 142 -9.34 4.50 -7.88
CA TRP A 142 -9.71 5.85 -7.42
C TRP A 142 -10.89 5.86 -6.44
N SER A 143 -11.57 4.73 -6.27
CA SER A 143 -12.71 4.60 -5.37
C SER A 143 -12.31 3.83 -4.11
N SER A 144 -13.14 3.90 -3.08
CA SER A 144 -12.94 3.09 -1.87
C SER A 144 -13.13 1.58 -2.07
N ARG A 145 -13.51 1.14 -3.28
CA ARG A 145 -13.77 -0.29 -3.60
C ARG A 145 -12.53 -1.12 -3.89
N ALA A 146 -11.38 -0.48 -4.10
CA ALA A 146 -10.10 -1.16 -4.34
C ALA A 146 -9.08 -0.69 -3.31
N ARG A 147 -9.25 -1.11 -2.08
CA ARG A 147 -8.37 -0.76 -0.98
C ARG A 147 -7.70 -2.00 -0.43
N LEU A 148 -6.48 -2.24 -0.85
CA LEU A 148 -5.58 -3.23 -0.29
C LEU A 148 -4.46 -2.48 0.42
N HIS A 149 -4.36 -2.68 1.72
CA HIS A 149 -3.29 -2.08 2.53
C HIS A 149 -2.06 -2.96 2.45
N GLN A 150 -0.99 -2.46 1.84
CA GLN A 150 0.20 -3.26 1.53
C GLN A 150 0.74 -4.04 2.74
N PRO A 151 0.92 -3.47 3.95
CA PRO A 151 1.46 -4.23 5.09
C PRO A 151 0.51 -5.31 5.62
N ALA A 152 -0.79 -5.27 5.27
CA ALA A 152 -1.79 -6.25 5.66
C ALA A 152 -2.11 -7.27 4.56
N VAL A 153 -1.22 -7.45 3.58
CA VAL A 153 -1.33 -8.47 2.51
C VAL A 153 -0.22 -9.50 2.69
N PHE A 154 -0.62 -10.76 2.83
CA PHE A 154 0.26 -11.92 3.04
C PHE A 154 0.00 -12.95 1.97
N PHE A 155 1.04 -13.64 1.50
CA PHE A 155 0.86 -14.58 0.39
C PHE A 155 1.88 -15.73 0.42
N ARG A 156 1.52 -16.84 -0.21
CA ARG A 156 2.44 -17.97 -0.33
C ARG A 156 3.65 -17.63 -1.20
N ARG A 157 4.81 -18.11 -0.79
CA ARG A 157 6.03 -17.99 -1.58
C ARG A 157 5.88 -18.65 -2.96
N SER A 158 5.15 -19.77 -3.03
CA SER A 158 4.84 -20.44 -4.31
C SER A 158 4.07 -19.53 -5.29
N LEU A 159 3.19 -18.67 -4.79
CA LEU A 159 2.51 -17.68 -5.63
C LEU A 159 3.50 -16.61 -6.13
N ARG A 160 4.43 -16.11 -5.27
CA ARG A 160 5.51 -15.23 -5.69
C ARG A 160 6.34 -15.88 -6.80
N ASP A 161 6.69 -17.16 -6.66
CA ASP A 161 7.47 -17.90 -7.66
C ASP A 161 6.72 -17.99 -9.01
N LYS A 162 5.39 -18.11 -8.96
CA LYS A 162 4.52 -18.14 -10.15
C LYS A 162 4.37 -16.78 -10.83
N VAL A 163 4.18 -15.70 -10.07
CA VAL A 163 3.92 -14.36 -10.63
C VAL A 163 5.19 -13.54 -10.85
N GLY A 164 6.31 -13.93 -10.26
CA GLY A 164 7.60 -13.25 -10.34
C GLY A 164 7.74 -12.10 -9.35
N PHE A 165 8.71 -11.25 -9.62
CA PHE A 165 9.17 -10.17 -8.74
C PHE A 165 8.44 -8.84 -9.01
N LEU A 166 8.60 -7.86 -8.11
CA LEU A 166 8.12 -6.50 -8.31
C LEU A 166 8.78 -5.86 -9.53
N ARG A 167 8.07 -4.98 -10.20
CA ARG A 167 8.63 -4.16 -11.27
C ARG A 167 9.47 -3.03 -10.67
N GLU A 168 10.75 -3.00 -11.02
CA GLU A 168 11.72 -2.03 -10.50
C GLU A 168 11.64 -0.65 -11.17
N ASP A 169 10.91 -0.56 -12.29
CA ASP A 169 10.60 0.70 -12.98
C ASP A 169 9.39 1.44 -12.37
N LEU A 170 8.77 0.88 -11.32
CA LEU A 170 7.70 1.51 -10.56
C LEU A 170 8.22 1.97 -9.20
N HIS A 171 7.93 3.21 -8.84
CA HIS A 171 8.45 3.82 -7.62
C HIS A 171 7.38 4.10 -6.56
N PHE A 172 6.09 4.11 -6.93
CA PHE A 172 4.99 4.50 -6.06
C PHE A 172 3.85 3.47 -6.00
N ALA A 173 3.58 2.77 -7.08
CA ALA A 173 2.44 1.86 -7.21
C ALA A 173 2.87 0.42 -7.56
N MET A 174 4.07 0.01 -7.10
CA MET A 174 4.61 -1.32 -7.33
C MET A 174 3.74 -2.42 -6.67
N ASP A 175 3.18 -2.13 -5.50
CA ASP A 175 2.24 -3.00 -4.79
C ASP A 175 0.96 -3.21 -5.60
N TYR A 176 0.35 -2.12 -6.08
CA TYR A 176 -0.85 -2.17 -6.91
C TYR A 176 -0.64 -2.98 -8.20
N GLU A 177 0.50 -2.82 -8.87
CA GLU A 177 0.87 -3.64 -10.04
C GLU A 177 1.01 -5.11 -9.67
N TYR A 178 1.62 -5.38 -8.51
CA TYR A 178 1.80 -6.73 -8.03
C TYR A 178 0.47 -7.43 -7.73
N TRP A 179 -0.48 -6.71 -7.13
CA TRP A 179 -1.83 -7.22 -6.90
C TRP A 179 -2.57 -7.57 -8.18
N TRP A 180 -2.36 -6.83 -9.27
CA TRP A 180 -2.88 -7.18 -10.59
C TRP A 180 -2.40 -8.55 -11.06
N ARG A 181 -1.12 -8.82 -10.95
CA ARG A 181 -0.55 -10.12 -11.36
C ARG A 181 -0.99 -11.25 -10.43
N MET A 182 -0.97 -11.02 -9.12
CA MET A 182 -1.38 -12.01 -8.14
C MET A 182 -2.87 -12.36 -8.27
N SER A 183 -3.74 -11.38 -8.47
CA SER A 183 -5.18 -11.59 -8.63
C SER A 183 -5.56 -12.36 -9.91
N ALA A 184 -4.67 -12.37 -10.90
CA ALA A 184 -4.82 -13.21 -12.10
C ALA A 184 -4.43 -14.67 -11.83
N ALA A 185 -3.65 -14.92 -10.80
CA ALA A 185 -3.07 -16.23 -10.51
C ALA A 185 -3.76 -16.97 -9.36
N ALA A 186 -4.38 -16.22 -8.42
CA ALA A 186 -5.01 -16.77 -7.22
C ALA A 186 -6.11 -15.85 -6.67
N PRO A 187 -7.14 -16.40 -6.01
CA PRO A 187 -8.13 -15.63 -5.27
C PRO A 187 -7.51 -15.02 -4.00
N PHE A 188 -8.02 -13.85 -3.60
CA PHE A 188 -7.64 -13.17 -2.37
C PHE A 188 -8.69 -13.42 -1.29
N SER A 189 -8.25 -13.76 -0.08
CA SER A 189 -9.10 -14.07 1.07
C SER A 189 -9.12 -12.91 2.04
N TYR A 190 -10.23 -12.17 2.09
CA TYR A 190 -10.42 -11.08 3.05
C TYR A 190 -10.64 -11.61 4.47
N ARG A 191 -9.96 -10.99 5.43
CA ARG A 191 -10.20 -11.18 6.86
C ARG A 191 -10.55 -9.82 7.48
N PRO A 192 -11.78 -9.64 8.02
CA PRO A 192 -12.23 -8.36 8.58
C PRO A 192 -11.59 -8.08 9.93
N GLU A 193 -10.27 -8.20 10.00
CA GLU A 193 -9.44 -8.06 11.18
C GLU A 193 -8.27 -7.13 10.91
N ILE A 194 -7.80 -6.44 11.95
CA ILE A 194 -6.60 -5.61 11.86
C ILE A 194 -5.38 -6.54 11.81
N LEU A 195 -4.71 -6.54 10.66
CA LEU A 195 -3.54 -7.38 10.41
C LEU A 195 -2.23 -6.59 10.36
N ALA A 196 -2.29 -5.26 10.26
CA ALA A 196 -1.12 -4.40 10.39
C ALA A 196 -1.48 -3.05 11.02
N VAL A 197 -0.46 -2.35 11.51
CA VAL A 197 -0.50 -0.95 11.92
C VAL A 197 0.29 -0.16 10.90
N GLN A 198 -0.33 0.84 10.30
CA GLN A 198 0.27 1.71 9.30
C GLN A 198 0.46 3.10 9.89
N HIS A 199 1.71 3.55 10.02
CA HIS A 199 2.00 4.88 10.50
C HIS A 199 1.96 5.88 9.34
N ARG A 200 1.20 6.96 9.56
CA ARG A 200 1.06 8.04 8.59
C ARG A 200 2.09 9.12 8.88
N GLN A 201 3.03 9.27 7.99
CA GLN A 201 4.04 10.30 8.06
C GLN A 201 3.72 11.41 7.06
N PRO A 202 3.76 12.70 7.46
CA PRO A 202 3.63 13.84 6.54
C PRO A 202 4.68 13.79 5.42
N GLU A 203 5.84 13.23 5.76
CA GLU A 203 6.99 13.09 4.88
C GLU A 203 6.92 11.85 3.97
N SER A 204 5.87 11.02 4.10
CA SER A 204 5.77 9.79 3.33
C SER A 204 5.83 10.06 1.83
N LYS A 205 6.55 9.20 1.13
CA LYS A 205 6.76 9.26 -0.32
C LYS A 205 5.44 9.40 -1.10
N THR A 206 4.41 8.69 -0.67
CA THR A 206 3.09 8.69 -1.31
C THR A 206 2.36 10.04 -1.12
N VAL A 207 2.52 10.68 0.03
CA VAL A 207 1.90 11.99 0.30
C VAL A 207 2.59 13.08 -0.51
N LYS A 208 3.93 13.10 -0.53
CA LYS A 208 4.69 14.12 -1.27
C LYS A 208 4.57 14.01 -2.80
N ALA A 209 4.46 12.80 -3.32
CA ALA A 209 4.47 12.54 -4.75
C ALA A 209 3.14 11.92 -5.26
N TRP A 210 2.02 12.28 -4.65
CA TRP A 210 0.69 11.73 -4.98
C TRP A 210 0.35 11.83 -6.49
N GLN A 211 0.83 12.86 -7.20
CA GLN A 211 0.67 13.00 -8.65
C GLN A 211 1.34 11.84 -9.40
N SER A 212 2.57 11.51 -9.03
CA SER A 212 3.30 10.39 -9.62
C SER A 212 2.64 9.05 -9.30
N VAL A 213 2.04 8.91 -8.12
CA VAL A 213 1.22 7.73 -7.78
C VAL A 213 0.06 7.56 -8.76
N TYR A 214 -0.65 8.65 -9.08
CA TYR A 214 -1.74 8.62 -10.07
C TYR A 214 -1.24 8.25 -11.46
N GLU A 215 -0.12 8.81 -11.90
CA GLU A 215 0.47 8.54 -13.21
C GLU A 215 0.92 7.09 -13.37
N GLU A 216 1.56 6.54 -12.34
CA GLU A 216 1.93 5.11 -12.35
C GLU A 216 0.69 4.21 -12.36
N ARG A 217 -0.30 4.49 -11.51
CA ARG A 217 -1.55 3.72 -11.49
C ARG A 217 -2.31 3.78 -12.81
N GLU A 218 -2.32 4.93 -13.49
CA GLU A 218 -2.94 5.05 -14.81
C GLU A 218 -2.21 4.19 -15.85
N LYS A 219 -0.87 4.18 -15.85
CA LYS A 219 -0.06 3.31 -16.73
C LYS A 219 -0.35 1.84 -16.47
N ILE A 220 -0.35 1.43 -15.20
CA ILE A 220 -0.65 0.06 -14.78
C ILE A 220 -2.06 -0.34 -15.22
N PHE A 221 -3.04 0.47 -14.89
CA PHE A 221 -4.43 0.28 -15.28
C PHE A 221 -4.58 0.13 -16.80
N SER A 222 -3.98 1.03 -17.60
CA SER A 222 -4.05 0.98 -19.06
C SER A 222 -3.45 -0.31 -19.63
N ARG A 223 -2.42 -0.86 -18.97
CA ARG A 223 -1.77 -2.12 -19.37
C ARG A 223 -2.65 -3.34 -19.07
N TYR A 224 -3.28 -3.36 -17.89
CA TYR A 224 -3.96 -4.57 -17.40
C TYR A 224 -5.46 -4.59 -17.68
N TYR A 225 -6.08 -3.47 -18.01
CA TYR A 225 -7.52 -3.38 -18.26
C TYR A 225 -8.00 -4.36 -19.33
N GLY A 226 -7.26 -4.46 -20.43
CA GLY A 226 -7.60 -5.38 -21.53
C GLY A 226 -7.62 -6.86 -21.18
N LEU A 227 -7.04 -7.22 -20.03
CA LEU A 227 -7.04 -8.61 -19.52
C LEU A 227 -8.33 -8.98 -18.75
N ILE A 228 -9.19 -8.01 -18.47
CA ILE A 228 -10.44 -8.22 -17.71
C ILE A 228 -11.62 -8.40 -18.67
N ASP A 229 -11.92 -7.40 -19.48
CA ASP A 229 -13.16 -7.33 -20.29
C ASP A 229 -12.95 -7.58 -21.79
N GLY A 230 -11.95 -8.37 -22.16
CA GLY A 230 -11.65 -8.56 -23.58
C GLY A 230 -11.25 -7.29 -24.30
N GLY A 231 -10.92 -6.23 -23.54
CA GLY A 231 -10.37 -4.99 -24.06
C GLY A 231 -11.41 -4.01 -24.59
N ASP A 232 -12.61 -3.91 -24.02
CA ASP A 232 -13.59 -2.88 -24.44
C ASP A 232 -12.98 -1.46 -24.36
N PRO A 233 -12.64 -0.80 -25.50
CA PRO A 233 -12.01 0.51 -25.48
C PRO A 233 -12.90 1.61 -24.89
N ARG A 234 -14.22 1.48 -25.00
CA ARG A 234 -15.18 2.46 -24.47
C ARG A 234 -15.26 2.36 -22.96
N GLY A 235 -15.22 1.14 -22.42
CA GLY A 235 -15.15 0.89 -20.97
C GLY A 235 -13.85 1.44 -20.39
N LEU A 236 -12.71 1.18 -21.03
CA LEU A 236 -11.40 1.73 -20.63
C LEU A 236 -11.44 3.25 -20.57
N GLU A 237 -11.90 3.90 -21.62
CA GLU A 237 -11.97 5.35 -21.68
C GLU A 237 -12.90 5.94 -20.63
N ARG A 238 -14.03 5.29 -20.38
CA ARG A 238 -14.96 5.66 -19.28
C ARG A 238 -14.28 5.59 -17.92
N GLU A 239 -13.55 4.52 -17.64
CA GLU A 239 -12.87 4.36 -16.35
C GLU A 239 -11.68 5.35 -16.19
N LYS A 240 -10.95 5.62 -17.26
CA LYS A 240 -9.93 6.69 -17.29
C LYS A 240 -10.51 8.07 -16.97
N ARG A 241 -11.66 8.40 -17.54
CA ARG A 241 -12.36 9.67 -17.26
C ARG A 241 -12.78 9.78 -15.79
N LYS A 242 -13.25 8.69 -15.19
CA LYS A 242 -13.56 8.64 -13.74
C LYS A 242 -12.31 8.84 -12.90
N ALA A 243 -11.23 8.15 -13.22
CA ALA A 243 -9.95 8.29 -12.53
C ALA A 243 -9.44 9.74 -12.60
N MET A 244 -9.48 10.35 -13.79
CA MET A 244 -9.09 11.73 -13.99
C MET A 244 -9.97 12.72 -13.21
N ALA A 245 -11.27 12.50 -13.18
CA ALA A 245 -12.19 13.30 -12.38
C ALA A 245 -11.86 13.22 -10.89
N SER A 246 -11.58 12.01 -10.38
CA SER A 246 -11.16 11.80 -9.00
C SER A 246 -9.82 12.49 -8.69
N ARG A 247 -8.85 12.42 -9.62
CA ARG A 247 -7.57 13.13 -9.51
C ARG A 247 -7.79 14.64 -9.36
N TYR A 248 -8.49 15.27 -10.28
CA TYR A 248 -8.76 16.72 -10.21
C TYR A 248 -9.51 17.11 -8.94
N LEU A 249 -10.43 16.27 -8.47
CA LEU A 249 -11.13 16.52 -7.23
C LEU A 249 -10.21 16.46 -6.01
N THR A 250 -9.27 15.51 -5.99
CA THR A 250 -8.25 15.41 -4.93
C THR A 250 -7.31 16.61 -4.97
N GLU A 251 -6.87 17.02 -6.17
CA GLU A 251 -6.05 18.22 -6.36
C GLU A 251 -6.77 19.48 -5.84
N ALA A 252 -8.04 19.65 -6.22
CA ALA A 252 -8.86 20.78 -5.76
C ALA A 252 -9.03 20.79 -4.24
N PHE A 253 -9.15 19.60 -3.66
CA PHE A 253 -9.28 19.44 -2.21
C PHE A 253 -7.99 19.81 -1.46
N CYS A 254 -6.81 19.53 -2.03
CA CYS A 254 -5.51 19.87 -1.45
C CYS A 254 -5.07 21.31 -1.74
N ALA A 255 -5.60 21.93 -2.80
CA ALA A 255 -5.24 23.29 -3.18
C ALA A 255 -5.74 24.33 -2.17
N ALA A 256 -5.10 25.51 -2.13
CA ALA A 256 -5.66 26.66 -1.42
C ALA A 256 -7.05 27.00 -1.98
N PRO A 257 -7.95 27.59 -1.17
CA PRO A 257 -9.29 27.96 -1.61
C PRO A 257 -9.23 29.22 -2.50
N ASP A 258 -8.77 29.04 -3.72
CA ASP A 258 -8.57 30.10 -4.72
C ASP A 258 -9.12 29.70 -6.10
N GLY A 259 -8.81 30.49 -7.11
CA GLY A 259 -9.19 30.24 -8.49
C GLY A 259 -8.64 28.94 -9.07
N ALA A 260 -7.50 28.44 -8.56
CA ALA A 260 -6.94 27.18 -8.99
C ALA A 260 -7.82 26.01 -8.57
N ALA A 261 -8.29 25.98 -7.31
CA ALA A 261 -9.22 24.97 -6.83
C ALA A 261 -10.53 24.94 -7.64
N LEU A 262 -11.07 26.11 -7.99
CA LEU A 262 -12.25 26.20 -8.86
C LEU A 262 -11.98 25.64 -10.26
N SER A 263 -10.83 25.96 -10.85
CA SER A 263 -10.43 25.41 -12.16
C SER A 263 -10.35 23.87 -12.13
N LEU A 264 -9.78 23.31 -11.07
CA LEU A 264 -9.68 21.86 -10.88
C LEU A 264 -11.04 21.19 -10.69
N LEU A 265 -11.96 21.83 -9.93
CA LEU A 265 -13.36 21.36 -9.84
C LEU A 265 -14.03 21.32 -11.22
N LEU A 266 -13.87 22.38 -12.02
CA LEU A 266 -14.44 22.41 -13.38
C LEU A 266 -13.83 21.33 -14.28
N ARG A 267 -12.54 21.06 -14.17
CA ARG A 267 -11.88 19.95 -14.88
C ARG A 267 -12.43 18.60 -14.43
N SER A 268 -12.60 18.38 -13.12
CA SER A 268 -13.22 17.17 -12.58
C SER A 268 -14.61 16.95 -13.18
N PHE A 269 -15.47 17.98 -13.14
CA PHE A 269 -16.81 17.92 -13.72
C PHE A 269 -16.80 17.60 -15.23
N ARG A 270 -15.95 18.27 -16.00
CA ARG A 270 -15.82 18.00 -17.45
C ARG A 270 -15.35 16.58 -17.75
N SER A 271 -14.48 16.02 -16.90
CA SER A 271 -14.00 14.64 -17.05
C SER A 271 -15.11 13.62 -16.77
N TRP A 272 -15.88 13.82 -15.72
CA TRP A 272 -16.98 12.93 -15.33
C TRP A 272 -18.11 13.67 -14.60
N PRO A 273 -19.13 14.19 -15.31
CA PRO A 273 -20.22 14.94 -14.69
C PRO A 273 -20.94 14.23 -13.54
N PRO A 274 -21.21 12.89 -13.59
CA PRO A 274 -21.81 12.19 -12.46
C PRO A 274 -20.95 12.18 -11.19
N GLY A 275 -19.65 12.49 -11.29
CA GLY A 275 -18.73 12.62 -10.15
C GLY A 275 -19.10 13.73 -9.16
N MET A 276 -20.00 14.66 -9.51
CA MET A 276 -20.55 15.67 -8.58
C MET A 276 -21.28 15.06 -7.37
N LEU A 277 -21.69 13.81 -7.45
CA LEU A 277 -22.27 13.07 -6.31
C LEU A 277 -21.22 12.63 -5.29
N ASP A 278 -19.93 12.83 -5.56
CA ASP A 278 -18.86 12.55 -4.60
C ASP A 278 -18.86 13.60 -3.49
N LEU A 279 -18.93 13.17 -2.23
CA LEU A 279 -18.98 14.06 -1.06
C LEU A 279 -17.78 15.01 -0.97
N ARG A 280 -16.66 14.68 -1.60
CA ARG A 280 -15.48 15.56 -1.69
C ARG A 280 -15.81 16.88 -2.40
N TRP A 281 -16.73 16.87 -3.36
CA TRP A 281 -17.22 18.10 -4.02
C TRP A 281 -17.79 19.09 -3.01
N LEU A 282 -18.64 18.61 -2.11
CA LEU A 282 -19.23 19.46 -1.05
C LEU A 282 -18.15 20.03 -0.13
N GLY A 283 -17.13 19.24 0.20
CA GLY A 283 -15.98 19.69 0.99
C GLY A 283 -15.21 20.82 0.31
N VAL A 284 -14.90 20.69 -0.98
CA VAL A 284 -14.19 21.73 -1.74
C VAL A 284 -15.04 22.99 -1.88
N ILE A 285 -16.32 22.86 -2.23
CA ILE A 285 -17.23 24.00 -2.37
C ILE A 285 -17.36 24.75 -1.03
N ARG A 286 -17.56 24.04 0.08
CA ARG A 286 -17.62 24.65 1.42
C ARG A 286 -16.36 25.46 1.73
N ARG A 287 -15.18 24.96 1.40
CA ARG A 287 -13.90 25.66 1.60
C ARG A 287 -13.76 26.89 0.72
N LEU A 288 -14.15 26.81 -0.55
CA LEU A 288 -14.14 27.96 -1.45
C LEU A 288 -15.05 29.09 -0.94
N VAL A 289 -16.21 28.72 -0.36
CA VAL A 289 -17.16 29.68 0.19
C VAL A 289 -16.69 30.27 1.53
N SER A 290 -16.10 29.44 2.42
CA SER A 290 -15.70 29.86 3.77
C SER A 290 -14.30 30.48 3.82
N GLY A 291 -13.49 30.37 2.78
CA GLY A 291 -12.09 30.81 2.77
C GLY A 291 -11.18 30.04 3.75
N SER A 292 -11.69 28.96 4.35
CA SER A 292 -10.95 28.20 5.38
C SER A 292 -9.86 27.34 4.77
N ARG A 293 -8.63 27.39 5.36
CA ARG A 293 -7.56 26.44 5.03
C ARG A 293 -7.88 25.09 5.66
N THR A 294 -7.66 24.01 4.94
CA THR A 294 -7.95 22.65 5.42
C THR A 294 -7.00 22.22 6.54
N PRO A 295 -7.49 21.51 7.55
CA PRO A 295 -6.63 20.63 8.34
C PRO A 295 -6.14 19.46 7.48
N ALA A 296 -4.91 19.03 7.69
CA ALA A 296 -4.22 17.97 6.93
C ALA A 296 -4.85 16.55 7.01
N GLY A 297 -5.96 16.37 7.70
CA GLY A 297 -6.59 15.08 8.01
C GLY A 297 -7.79 14.66 7.14
N LEU A 298 -8.15 15.37 6.08
CA LEU A 298 -9.41 15.14 5.34
C LEU A 298 -9.25 14.43 3.97
N LEU A 299 -8.06 13.98 3.59
CA LEU A 299 -7.83 13.14 2.40
C LEU A 299 -8.29 11.68 2.57
N GLU A 300 -9.01 11.36 3.64
CA GLU A 300 -9.12 10.03 4.22
C GLU A 300 -10.53 9.46 4.36
N ARG A 301 -11.53 10.10 3.76
CA ARG A 301 -12.90 9.56 3.77
C ARG A 301 -13.30 9.00 2.42
#